data_36c009fddb73249ef469b2cab5abf039
#
_entry.id   36c009fddb73249ef469b2cab5abf039
#
_cell.length_a   1.000
_cell.length_b   1.000
_cell.length_c   1.000
_cell.angle_alpha   90.00
_cell.angle_beta   90.00
_cell.angle_gamma   90.00
#
_symmetry.space_group_name_H-M   'P 1'
#
loop_
_entity.id
_entity.type
_entity.pdbx_description
1 polymer ?
#
loop_
_entity_poly.entity_id
_entity_poly.type
_entity_poly.pdbx_seq_one_letter_code
_entity_poly.pdbx_strand_id
1 'polypeptide(L)'
;SYGVNLFQNNNDGTISDLATGLMWQQNDNGSGMDWEHALAYAQTKNNANYLGHNDWRLPNTKELQSLVDYKRSPYATNPSNVGPAINPLFSCTGILNDGGKADYPYYWTSTSAIANPTDIYTNAWYVAFGQAEDGNGENLHGAGAVRFDKKIVGTGEGEERVLNYVRLVRNIN
;
A
#
# COMPACT_ATOMS: atom_id res chain seq x y z
N SER A 1 5.60 24.24 2.94
CA SER A 1 5.96 23.46 4.14
C SER A 1 6.50 22.11 3.72
N TYR A 2 7.60 21.69 4.32
CA TYR A 2 8.21 20.37 4.05
C TYR A 2 7.26 19.26 4.48
N GLY A 3 7.07 18.24 3.63
CA GLY A 3 6.34 17.03 3.98
C GLY A 3 4.81 17.13 3.95
N VAL A 4 4.26 18.11 3.27
CA VAL A 4 2.81 18.21 3.06
C VAL A 4 2.49 17.89 1.60
N ASN A 5 1.73 16.81 1.40
CA ASN A 5 1.21 16.46 0.08
C ASN A 5 0.20 17.51 -0.40
N LEU A 6 0.15 17.72 -1.69
CA LEU A 6 -0.82 18.59 -2.34
C LEU A 6 -1.64 17.77 -3.33
N PHE A 7 -2.65 17.07 -2.81
CA PHE A 7 -3.48 16.17 -3.60
C PHE A 7 -4.53 16.91 -4.42
N GLN A 8 -4.64 16.51 -5.68
CA GLN A 8 -5.68 16.93 -6.61
C GLN A 8 -6.37 15.69 -7.19
N ASN A 9 -7.68 15.60 -7.04
CA ASN A 9 -8.48 14.58 -7.72
C ASN A 9 -8.67 14.99 -9.19
N ASN A 10 -8.21 14.16 -10.12
CA ASN A 10 -8.32 14.42 -11.56
C ASN A 10 -9.69 14.01 -12.12
N ASN A 11 -10.55 13.35 -11.32
CA ASN A 11 -11.87 12.84 -11.68
C ASN A 11 -11.88 11.81 -12.82
N ASP A 12 -10.78 11.13 -13.02
CA ASP A 12 -10.55 10.09 -14.04
C ASP A 12 -10.06 8.78 -13.43
N GLY A 13 -10.13 8.64 -12.10
CA GLY A 13 -9.59 7.50 -11.34
C GLY A 13 -8.15 7.68 -10.89
N THR A 14 -7.58 8.88 -11.09
CA THR A 14 -6.23 9.23 -10.63
C THR A 14 -6.23 10.40 -9.64
N ILE A 15 -5.22 10.42 -8.77
CA ILE A 15 -4.93 11.50 -7.83
C ILE A 15 -3.51 12.00 -8.10
N SER A 16 -3.36 13.27 -8.43
CA SER A 16 -2.06 13.92 -8.53
C SER A 16 -1.61 14.45 -7.18
N ASP A 17 -0.37 14.22 -6.81
CA ASP A 17 0.30 14.90 -5.72
C ASP A 17 1.29 15.93 -6.32
N LEU A 18 0.86 17.18 -6.36
CA LEU A 18 1.62 18.27 -6.95
C LEU A 18 2.88 18.65 -6.13
N ALA A 19 2.95 18.20 -4.87
CA ALA A 19 4.12 18.44 -4.03
C ALA A 19 5.26 17.48 -4.35
N THR A 20 4.95 16.26 -4.78
CA THR A 20 5.95 15.22 -5.08
C THR A 20 6.14 14.99 -6.58
N GLY A 21 5.24 15.48 -7.42
CA GLY A 21 5.23 15.21 -8.86
C GLY A 21 4.81 13.78 -9.19
N LEU A 22 4.05 13.15 -8.31
CA LEU A 22 3.56 11.79 -8.48
C LEU A 22 2.05 11.77 -8.79
N MET A 23 1.66 10.86 -9.67
CA MET A 23 0.25 10.53 -9.93
C MET A 23 -0.03 9.11 -9.45
N TRP A 24 -1.13 8.95 -8.76
CA TRP A 24 -1.52 7.74 -8.08
C TRP A 24 -2.83 7.18 -8.61
N GLN A 25 -2.94 5.87 -8.65
CA GLN A 25 -4.22 5.19 -8.79
C GLN A 25 -5.11 5.52 -7.59
N GLN A 26 -6.33 6.01 -7.81
CA GLN A 26 -7.26 6.41 -6.73
C GLN A 26 -7.75 5.21 -5.93
N ASN A 27 -8.21 4.16 -6.64
CA ASN A 27 -8.62 2.89 -6.03
C ASN A 27 -7.39 1.96 -5.95
N ASP A 28 -7.39 1.03 -5.02
CA ASP A 28 -6.45 -0.09 -5.06
C ASP A 28 -6.89 -1.16 -6.07
N ASN A 29 -6.14 -2.26 -6.16
CA ASN A 29 -6.42 -3.36 -7.08
C ASN A 29 -7.58 -4.29 -6.65
N GLY A 30 -8.14 -4.12 -5.45
CA GLY A 30 -9.31 -4.84 -4.94
C GLY A 30 -9.04 -6.25 -4.40
N SER A 31 -7.81 -6.76 -4.47
CA SER A 31 -7.48 -8.10 -3.98
C SER A 31 -5.99 -8.23 -3.64
N GLY A 32 -5.68 -9.09 -2.68
CA GLY A 32 -4.31 -9.41 -2.33
C GLY A 32 -3.64 -10.28 -3.39
N MET A 33 -2.33 -10.11 -3.56
CA MET A 33 -1.47 -10.91 -4.43
C MET A 33 -0.04 -10.94 -3.89
N ASP A 34 0.75 -11.93 -4.28
CA ASP A 34 2.17 -11.96 -3.97
C ASP A 34 2.94 -10.88 -4.74
N TRP A 35 4.20 -10.69 -4.39
CA TRP A 35 4.99 -9.58 -4.92
C TRP A 35 5.29 -9.71 -6.42
N GLU A 36 5.49 -10.91 -6.93
CA GLU A 36 5.74 -11.14 -8.36
C GLU A 36 4.49 -10.84 -9.19
N HIS A 37 3.31 -11.26 -8.72
CA HIS A 37 2.04 -10.92 -9.35
C HIS A 37 1.74 -9.42 -9.25
N ALA A 38 2.17 -8.74 -8.18
CA ALA A 38 2.04 -7.29 -8.07
C ALA A 38 2.87 -6.54 -9.13
N LEU A 39 4.08 -7.02 -9.44
CA LEU A 39 4.88 -6.48 -10.56
C LEU A 39 4.21 -6.77 -11.91
N ALA A 40 3.71 -7.99 -12.12
CA ALA A 40 3.00 -8.38 -13.33
C ALA A 40 1.68 -7.58 -13.50
N TYR A 41 1.01 -7.25 -12.41
CA TYR A 41 -0.17 -6.39 -12.43
C TYR A 41 0.13 -5.02 -13.03
N ALA A 42 1.22 -4.36 -12.62
CA ALA A 42 1.63 -3.08 -13.19
C ALA A 42 1.87 -3.19 -14.71
N GLN A 43 2.55 -4.26 -15.15
CA GLN A 43 2.78 -4.51 -16.57
C GLN A 43 1.46 -4.74 -17.34
N THR A 44 0.53 -5.49 -16.77
CA THR A 44 -0.80 -5.73 -17.35
C THR A 44 -1.57 -4.42 -17.53
N LYS A 45 -1.51 -3.53 -16.53
CA LYS A 45 -2.16 -2.22 -16.59
C LYS A 45 -1.52 -1.32 -17.65
N ASN A 46 -0.21 -1.37 -17.82
CA ASN A 46 0.50 -0.62 -18.86
C ASN A 46 0.12 -1.11 -20.26
N ASN A 47 0.05 -2.43 -20.47
CA ASN A 47 -0.36 -3.01 -21.74
C ASN A 47 -1.81 -2.63 -22.12
N ALA A 48 -2.67 -2.40 -21.13
CA ALA A 48 -4.06 -1.98 -21.30
C ALA A 48 -4.24 -0.46 -21.38
N ASN A 49 -3.17 0.34 -21.35
CA ASN A 49 -3.23 1.81 -21.28
C ASN A 49 -4.19 2.29 -20.16
N TYR A 50 -4.02 1.70 -18.96
CA TYR A 50 -4.95 1.88 -17.84
C TYR A 50 -5.02 3.34 -17.40
N LEU A 51 -6.25 3.86 -17.23
CA LEU A 51 -6.51 5.27 -16.91
C LEU A 51 -5.80 6.25 -17.87
N GLY A 52 -5.63 5.84 -19.14
CA GLY A 52 -4.99 6.65 -20.18
C GLY A 52 -3.44 6.70 -20.12
N HIS A 53 -2.82 5.83 -19.31
CA HIS A 53 -1.35 5.81 -19.13
C HIS A 53 -0.78 4.39 -19.24
N ASN A 54 0.50 4.30 -19.65
CA ASN A 54 1.21 3.05 -19.88
C ASN A 54 2.60 2.98 -19.18
N ASP A 55 2.78 3.80 -18.16
CA ASP A 55 4.02 3.94 -17.37
C ASP A 55 3.78 3.76 -15.86
N TRP A 56 2.70 3.04 -15.51
CA TRP A 56 2.41 2.66 -14.12
C TRP A 56 3.48 1.71 -13.57
N ARG A 57 3.79 1.87 -12.30
CA ARG A 57 4.72 1.02 -11.56
C ARG A 57 4.29 0.84 -10.11
N LEU A 58 4.85 -0.14 -9.42
CA LEU A 58 4.79 -0.18 -7.96
C LEU A 58 5.54 1.04 -7.40
N PRO A 59 5.03 1.68 -6.34
CA PRO A 59 5.76 2.72 -5.63
C PRO A 59 6.98 2.12 -4.92
N ASN A 60 8.04 2.89 -4.77
CA ASN A 60 9.05 2.54 -3.79
C ASN A 60 8.53 2.80 -2.35
N THR A 61 9.26 2.31 -1.34
CA THR A 61 8.83 2.39 0.06
C THR A 61 8.60 3.84 0.51
N LYS A 62 9.47 4.77 0.14
CA LYS A 62 9.36 6.17 0.54
C LYS A 62 8.17 6.87 -0.14
N GLU A 63 7.93 6.56 -1.40
CA GLU A 63 6.77 7.08 -2.14
C GLU A 63 5.47 6.61 -1.48
N LEU A 64 5.33 5.31 -1.23
CA LEU A 64 4.11 4.79 -0.61
C LEU A 64 3.92 5.30 0.82
N GLN A 65 5.00 5.37 1.60
CA GLN A 65 4.98 5.94 2.95
C GLN A 65 4.59 7.41 2.96
N SER A 66 4.90 8.17 1.90
CA SER A 66 4.51 9.58 1.81
C SER A 66 3.00 9.80 1.78
N LEU A 67 2.21 8.77 1.44
CA LEU A 67 0.74 8.82 1.47
C LEU A 67 0.16 8.64 2.88
N VAL A 68 0.97 8.21 3.88
CA VAL A 68 0.46 7.90 5.22
C VAL A 68 0.01 9.15 5.95
N ASP A 69 -1.26 9.15 6.36
CA ASP A 69 -1.82 10.14 7.26
C ASP A 69 -1.88 9.56 8.70
N TYR A 70 -0.86 9.86 9.49
CA TYR A 70 -0.75 9.39 10.88
C TYR A 70 -1.82 9.93 11.84
N LYS A 71 -2.70 10.82 11.39
CA LYS A 71 -3.87 11.25 12.16
C LYS A 71 -5.02 10.25 12.04
N ARG A 72 -4.98 9.36 11.04
CA ARG A 72 -6.02 8.40 10.73
C ARG A 72 -5.65 6.98 11.12
N SER A 73 -6.66 6.23 11.57
CA SER A 73 -6.52 4.80 11.90
C SER A 73 -7.92 4.17 11.90
N PRO A 74 -8.07 2.87 11.59
CA PRO A 74 -9.34 2.15 11.74
C PRO A 74 -9.97 2.30 13.13
N TYR A 75 -9.15 2.48 14.14
CA TYR A 75 -9.56 2.60 15.55
C TYR A 75 -9.15 3.92 16.17
N ALA A 76 -9.14 4.99 15.38
CA ALA A 76 -8.91 6.33 15.93
C ALA A 76 -9.98 6.70 16.95
N THR A 77 -9.56 7.33 18.05
CA THR A 77 -10.48 7.79 19.10
C THR A 77 -11.34 8.97 18.65
N ASN A 78 -10.83 9.79 17.73
CA ASN A 78 -11.61 10.84 17.08
C ASN A 78 -12.38 10.25 15.89
N PRO A 79 -13.74 10.27 15.90
CA PRO A 79 -14.56 9.72 14.82
C PRO A 79 -14.23 10.27 13.43
N SER A 80 -13.79 11.53 13.33
CA SER A 80 -13.40 12.16 12.05
C SER A 80 -12.14 11.53 11.43
N ASN A 81 -11.37 10.80 12.21
CA ASN A 81 -10.10 10.19 11.82
C ASN A 81 -10.21 8.66 11.65
N VAL A 82 -11.40 8.10 11.88
CA VAL A 82 -11.62 6.65 11.68
C VAL A 82 -11.56 6.33 10.18
N GLY A 83 -10.74 5.33 9.83
CA GLY A 83 -10.55 4.86 8.47
C GLY A 83 -9.11 4.48 8.18
N PRO A 84 -8.77 4.17 6.93
CA PRO A 84 -7.40 3.85 6.55
C PRO A 84 -6.49 5.06 6.79
N ALA A 85 -5.22 4.80 7.12
CA ALA A 85 -4.20 5.82 7.38
C ALA A 85 -3.72 6.52 6.10
N ILE A 86 -4.65 7.05 5.32
CA ILE A 86 -4.40 7.75 4.05
C ILE A 86 -5.45 8.85 3.86
N ASN A 87 -5.15 9.83 3.00
CA ASN A 87 -6.11 10.89 2.67
C ASN A 87 -7.41 10.29 2.09
N PRO A 88 -8.61 10.75 2.53
CA PRO A 88 -9.90 10.23 2.06
C PRO A 88 -10.19 10.38 0.56
N LEU A 89 -9.38 11.10 -0.20
CA LEU A 89 -9.44 11.08 -1.67
C LEU A 89 -9.10 9.72 -2.26
N PHE A 90 -8.33 8.89 -1.54
CA PHE A 90 -7.99 7.54 -1.94
C PHE A 90 -9.01 6.55 -1.38
N SER A 91 -9.41 5.58 -2.20
CA SER A 91 -10.25 4.46 -1.78
C SER A 91 -9.37 3.27 -1.41
N CYS A 92 -9.60 2.70 -0.25
CA CYS A 92 -8.98 1.44 0.18
C CYS A 92 -10.06 0.36 0.31
N THR A 93 -9.80 -0.82 -0.21
CA THR A 93 -10.68 -1.98 -0.03
C THR A 93 -10.73 -2.36 1.45
N GLY A 94 -11.94 -2.52 2.00
CA GLY A 94 -12.10 -3.04 3.36
C GLY A 94 -11.85 -4.55 3.40
N ILE A 95 -11.16 -5.00 4.43
CA ILE A 95 -10.90 -6.42 4.70
C ILE A 95 -11.38 -6.80 6.10
N LEU A 96 -11.40 -8.09 6.40
CA LEU A 96 -11.39 -8.58 7.77
C LEU A 96 -9.95 -9.00 8.08
N ASN A 97 -9.42 -8.55 9.21
CA ASN A 97 -8.10 -8.97 9.69
C ASN A 97 -8.16 -10.37 10.32
N ASP A 98 -7.02 -10.91 10.73
CA ASP A 98 -6.90 -12.26 11.31
C ASP A 98 -7.78 -12.44 12.57
N GLY A 99 -8.04 -11.35 13.30
CA GLY A 99 -8.97 -11.32 14.43
C GLY A 99 -10.46 -11.18 14.03
N GLY A 100 -10.79 -11.21 12.74
CA GLY A 100 -12.16 -11.07 12.22
C GLY A 100 -12.74 -9.65 12.34
N LYS A 101 -11.90 -8.62 12.57
CA LYS A 101 -12.33 -7.23 12.67
C LYS A 101 -12.19 -6.51 11.34
N ALA A 102 -13.06 -5.52 11.11
CA ALA A 102 -12.96 -4.66 9.93
C ALA A 102 -11.65 -3.88 9.93
N ASP A 103 -10.92 -3.94 8.83
CA ASP A 103 -9.60 -3.34 8.67
C ASP A 103 -9.31 -2.99 7.20
N TYR A 104 -8.07 -2.57 6.93
CA TYR A 104 -7.58 -2.25 5.59
C TYR A 104 -6.27 -2.97 5.31
N PRO A 105 -5.99 -3.33 4.02
CA PRO A 105 -4.87 -4.17 3.66
C PRO A 105 -3.52 -3.48 3.78
N TYR A 106 -2.48 -4.28 3.66
CA TYR A 106 -1.10 -3.85 3.41
C TYR A 106 -0.87 -3.72 1.91
N TYR A 107 0.04 -2.83 1.53
CA TYR A 107 0.30 -2.52 0.13
C TYR A 107 1.77 -2.74 -0.21
N TRP A 108 2.03 -3.53 -1.25
CA TRP A 108 3.38 -3.80 -1.73
C TRP A 108 4.10 -2.55 -2.22
N THR A 109 5.41 -2.53 -1.99
CA THR A 109 6.33 -1.61 -2.65
C THR A 109 7.24 -2.35 -3.64
N SER A 110 7.89 -1.61 -4.54
CA SER A 110 8.91 -2.18 -5.44
C SER A 110 10.25 -2.45 -4.76
N THR A 111 10.40 -2.08 -3.49
CA THR A 111 11.67 -2.15 -2.77
C THR A 111 11.84 -3.50 -2.09
N SER A 112 12.89 -4.25 -2.48
CA SER A 112 13.28 -5.46 -1.77
C SER A 112 13.78 -5.14 -0.37
N ALA A 113 13.49 -6.01 0.59
CA ALA A 113 13.97 -5.91 1.96
C ALA A 113 15.05 -6.97 2.20
N ILE A 114 16.12 -6.59 2.88
CA ILE A 114 17.16 -7.50 3.36
C ILE A 114 16.81 -7.89 4.79
N ALA A 115 16.20 -9.05 4.95
CA ALA A 115 15.82 -9.55 6.28
C ALA A 115 17.02 -10.12 7.05
N ASN A 116 17.96 -10.73 6.34
CA ASN A 116 19.24 -11.19 6.86
C ASN A 116 20.31 -11.25 5.75
N PRO A 117 21.60 -11.28 6.07
CA PRO A 117 22.68 -11.26 5.07
C PRO A 117 22.72 -12.46 4.11
N THR A 118 22.09 -13.57 4.47
CA THR A 118 22.06 -14.80 3.66
C THR A 118 20.82 -14.93 2.80
N ASP A 119 19.82 -14.05 3.01
CA ASP A 119 18.53 -14.08 2.36
C ASP A 119 18.11 -12.68 1.89
N ILE A 120 18.84 -12.17 0.90
CA ILE A 120 18.70 -10.77 0.45
C ILE A 120 17.62 -10.57 -0.62
N TYR A 121 17.00 -11.66 -1.15
CA TYR A 121 16.09 -11.57 -2.28
C TYR A 121 14.64 -11.96 -1.97
N THR A 122 14.38 -12.58 -0.82
CA THR A 122 13.09 -13.22 -0.54
C THR A 122 12.02 -12.28 -0.01
N ASN A 123 12.40 -11.10 0.48
CA ASN A 123 11.48 -10.17 1.13
C ASN A 123 11.34 -8.86 0.35
N ALA A 124 10.16 -8.23 0.48
CA ALA A 124 9.88 -6.89 -0.01
C ALA A 124 9.17 -6.04 1.06
N TRP A 125 9.37 -4.73 1.01
CA TRP A 125 8.72 -3.80 1.91
C TRP A 125 7.25 -3.60 1.52
N TYR A 126 6.41 -3.40 2.54
CA TYR A 126 5.02 -2.98 2.41
C TYR A 126 4.69 -1.83 3.37
N VAL A 127 3.57 -1.15 3.13
CA VAL A 127 2.99 -0.14 4.03
C VAL A 127 1.58 -0.59 4.43
N ALA A 128 1.29 -0.57 5.73
CA ALA A 128 -0.01 -0.89 6.28
C ALA A 128 -0.85 0.39 6.37
N PHE A 129 -1.97 0.48 5.64
CA PHE A 129 -2.93 1.56 5.85
C PHE A 129 -4.03 1.18 6.86
N GLY A 130 -4.14 -0.09 7.22
CA GLY A 130 -4.89 -0.60 8.36
C GLY A 130 -4.02 -0.81 9.59
N GLN A 131 -4.46 -1.66 10.50
CA GLN A 131 -3.65 -2.11 11.62
C GLN A 131 -2.46 -2.92 11.13
N ALA A 132 -1.30 -2.77 11.76
CA ALA A 132 -0.16 -3.63 11.52
C ALA A 132 -0.08 -4.67 12.64
N GLU A 133 -0.79 -5.77 12.44
CA GLU A 133 -0.92 -6.85 13.41
C GLU A 133 0.30 -7.77 13.42
N ASP A 134 0.50 -8.45 14.54
CA ASP A 134 1.41 -9.59 14.67
C ASP A 134 0.67 -10.91 14.31
N GLY A 135 1.37 -12.05 14.43
CA GLY A 135 0.79 -13.38 14.21
C GLY A 135 -0.35 -13.78 15.15
N ASN A 136 -0.60 -12.99 16.20
CA ASN A 136 -1.70 -13.20 17.15
C ASN A 136 -2.89 -12.27 16.90
N GLY A 137 -2.82 -11.41 15.85
CA GLY A 137 -3.84 -10.41 15.56
C GLY A 137 -3.79 -9.19 16.48
N GLU A 138 -2.65 -8.95 17.16
CA GLU A 138 -2.47 -7.76 17.99
C GLU A 138 -1.84 -6.63 17.19
N ASN A 139 -2.42 -5.44 17.26
CA ASN A 139 -1.92 -4.24 16.59
C ASN A 139 -0.68 -3.69 17.29
N LEU A 140 0.48 -4.29 17.05
CA LEU A 140 1.74 -3.89 17.70
C LEU A 140 2.41 -2.67 17.07
N HIS A 141 2.11 -2.36 15.79
CA HIS A 141 2.87 -1.36 15.04
C HIS A 141 2.04 -0.16 14.60
N GLY A 142 0.72 -0.24 14.67
CA GLY A 142 -0.19 0.82 14.29
C GLY A 142 -0.34 1.02 12.78
N ALA A 143 -1.39 1.77 12.41
CA ALA A 143 -1.64 2.17 11.04
C ALA A 143 -0.53 3.11 10.52
N GLY A 144 -0.09 2.90 9.29
CA GLY A 144 1.03 3.60 8.69
C GLY A 144 2.39 2.91 8.90
N ALA A 145 2.42 1.73 9.52
CA ALA A 145 3.65 0.98 9.70
C ALA A 145 4.26 0.57 8.35
N VAL A 146 5.58 0.65 8.27
CA VAL A 146 6.40 0.15 7.15
C VAL A 146 7.11 -1.10 7.61
N ARG A 147 6.84 -2.23 6.96
CA ARG A 147 7.40 -3.52 7.30
C ARG A 147 7.72 -4.31 6.04
N PHE A 148 8.27 -5.50 6.20
CA PHE A 148 8.56 -6.39 5.07
C PHE A 148 7.97 -7.78 5.31
N ASP A 149 7.73 -8.48 4.20
CA ASP A 149 7.27 -9.85 4.19
C ASP A 149 7.88 -10.60 3.01
N LYS A 150 7.68 -11.94 2.99
CA LYS A 150 8.14 -12.79 1.88
C LYS A 150 7.44 -12.38 0.59
N LYS A 151 8.18 -12.45 -0.52
CA LYS A 151 7.69 -12.10 -1.86
C LYS A 151 6.73 -13.14 -2.44
N ILE A 152 6.88 -14.39 -2.02
CA ILE A 152 6.10 -15.53 -2.51
C ILE A 152 5.42 -16.24 -1.37
N VAL A 153 4.22 -16.73 -1.63
CA VAL A 153 3.47 -17.60 -0.70
C VAL A 153 4.31 -18.85 -0.42
N GLY A 154 4.57 -19.09 0.84
CA GLY A 154 5.36 -20.23 1.30
C GLY A 154 5.23 -20.42 2.81
N THR A 155 5.77 -21.52 3.33
CA THR A 155 5.75 -21.81 4.76
C THR A 155 6.49 -20.76 5.58
N GLY A 156 5.78 -19.98 6.39
CA GLY A 156 6.34 -18.98 7.30
C GLY A 156 5.25 -18.21 8.04
N GLU A 157 5.64 -17.34 8.96
CA GLU A 157 4.69 -16.52 9.72
C GLU A 157 3.77 -15.76 8.76
N GLY A 158 2.46 -16.01 8.87
CA GLY A 158 1.43 -15.24 8.19
C GLY A 158 1.36 -15.47 6.68
N GLU A 159 0.97 -16.69 6.24
CA GLU A 159 0.61 -16.93 4.83
C GLU A 159 -0.37 -15.88 4.30
N GLU A 160 -1.21 -15.31 5.15
CA GLU A 160 -2.20 -14.29 4.82
C GLU A 160 -1.56 -12.94 4.49
N ARG A 161 -0.36 -12.63 5.02
CA ARG A 161 0.35 -11.36 4.82
C ARG A 161 1.19 -11.30 3.57
N VAL A 162 1.40 -12.43 2.90
CA VAL A 162 2.10 -12.51 1.61
C VAL A 162 1.21 -12.04 0.47
N LEU A 163 -0.10 -11.92 0.71
CA LEU A 163 -1.08 -11.45 -0.27
C LEU A 163 -1.45 -10.00 0.01
N ASN A 164 -0.52 -9.09 -0.29
CA ASN A 164 -0.76 -7.66 -0.13
C ASN A 164 -1.39 -7.03 -1.37
N TYR A 165 -2.03 -5.89 -1.18
CA TYR A 165 -2.71 -5.14 -2.22
C TYR A 165 -1.72 -4.26 -3.01
N VAL A 166 -2.21 -3.65 -4.08
CA VAL A 166 -1.41 -2.78 -4.94
C VAL A 166 -2.10 -1.44 -5.14
N ARG A 167 -1.31 -0.37 -5.00
CA ARG A 167 -1.64 0.97 -5.47
C ARG A 167 -0.54 1.45 -6.38
N LEU A 168 -0.87 1.61 -7.66
CA LEU A 168 0.11 2.02 -8.66
C LEU A 168 0.40 3.51 -8.59
N VAL A 169 1.61 3.86 -9.02
CA VAL A 169 2.11 5.24 -9.13
C VAL A 169 2.80 5.44 -10.48
N ARG A 170 2.80 6.67 -10.95
CA ARG A 170 3.62 7.15 -12.08
C ARG A 170 4.11 8.57 -11.80
N ASN A 171 5.06 9.05 -12.56
CA ASN A 171 5.46 10.46 -12.50
C ASN A 171 4.44 11.33 -13.27
N ILE A 172 4.19 12.54 -12.78
CA ILE A 172 3.49 13.57 -13.56
C ILE A 172 4.51 14.08 -14.60
N ASN A 173 4.18 13.99 -15.87
CA ASN A 173 4.99 14.53 -16.98
C ASN A 173 4.59 15.98 -17.25
#